data_99955555518eb18e251c0f78733ea1c7
#
_entry.id   99955555518eb18e251c0f78733ea1c7
#
_cell.length_a   1.000
_cell.length_b   1.000
_cell.length_c   1.000
_cell.angle_alpha   90.00
_cell.angle_beta   90.00
_cell.angle_gamma   90.00
#
_symmetry.space_group_name_H-M   'P 1'
#
loop_
_entity.id
_entity.type
_entity.pdbx_description
1 polymer ?
#
loop_
_entity_poly.entity_id
_entity_poly.type
_entity_poly.pdbx_seq_one_letter_code
_entity_poly.pdbx_strand_id
1 'polypeptide(L)'
;GALGFIWMGFWVFMYEKPHRSKHVNAAELAYIQQDEDEPVAAEGTEEKSSIPFLKCFTYRQTWSFIAGKFFTDGVWWFYLFWAPAYFSDQFGYKSSSGMGMALIVTLYAIVTIISIFGGYLPKFFVEKKGMHPYTGRMLAMLIFAFFPLFALFAQPMGQFSAWWPAIIIGLAGAGHQAWSANLFSTVGDMFPKTAIATITGIGGMAGG
;
A
#
# COMPACT_ATOMS: atom_id res chain seq x y z
N GLY A 1 1.62 19.67 -4.33
CA GLY A 1 2.85 19.98 -3.65
C GLY A 1 2.76 20.72 -2.32
N ALA A 2 2.02 21.87 -2.19
CA ALA A 2 2.05 22.69 -0.96
C ALA A 2 1.63 21.95 0.32
N LEU A 3 0.62 21.09 0.24
CA LEU A 3 0.17 20.26 1.39
C LEU A 3 1.26 19.32 1.90
N GLY A 4 2.17 18.85 1.04
CA GLY A 4 3.29 18.02 1.46
C GLY A 4 4.28 18.76 2.37
N PHE A 5 4.52 20.04 2.14
CA PHE A 5 5.37 20.86 3.03
C PHE A 5 4.71 21.10 4.39
N ILE A 6 3.40 21.30 4.43
CA ILE A 6 2.63 21.40 5.68
C ILE A 6 2.74 20.09 6.47
N TRP A 7 2.52 18.96 5.80
CA TRP A 7 2.67 17.63 6.43
C TRP A 7 4.09 17.37 6.93
N MET A 8 5.11 17.73 6.14
CA MET A 8 6.51 17.61 6.54
C MET A 8 6.82 18.47 7.77
N GLY A 9 6.23 19.69 7.86
CA GLY A 9 6.32 20.50 9.08
C GLY A 9 5.76 19.78 10.29
N PHE A 10 4.53 19.23 10.19
CA PHE A 10 3.96 18.42 11.28
C PHE A 10 4.84 17.22 11.64
N TRP A 11 5.36 16.51 10.66
CA TRP A 11 6.24 15.38 10.91
C TRP A 11 7.49 15.78 11.72
N VAL A 12 8.18 16.83 11.33
CA VAL A 12 9.41 17.30 12.01
C VAL A 12 9.13 17.72 13.45
N PHE A 13 7.98 18.36 13.72
CA PHE A 13 7.65 18.86 15.06
C PHE A 13 6.95 17.84 15.97
N MET A 14 6.25 16.87 15.40
CA MET A 14 5.44 15.92 16.17
C MET A 14 6.04 14.52 16.27
N TYR A 15 6.95 14.15 15.33
CA TYR A 15 7.53 12.82 15.35
C TYR A 15 8.64 12.71 16.39
N GLU A 16 8.43 11.83 17.36
CA GLU A 16 9.42 11.39 18.33
C GLU A 16 9.47 9.87 18.40
N LYS A 17 10.64 9.32 18.69
CA LYS A 17 10.75 7.88 18.96
C LYS A 17 9.95 7.52 20.21
N PRO A 18 9.28 6.36 20.28
CA PRO A 18 8.41 6.00 21.40
C PRO A 18 9.05 6.16 22.79
N HIS A 19 10.32 5.78 22.94
CA HIS A 19 11.05 5.89 24.21
C HIS A 19 11.41 7.34 24.61
N ARG A 20 11.32 8.30 23.69
CA ARG A 20 11.56 9.75 23.96
C ARG A 20 10.26 10.54 24.05
N SER A 21 9.17 9.95 23.57
CA SER A 21 7.88 10.64 23.51
C SER A 21 7.27 10.80 24.90
N LYS A 22 6.92 12.03 25.25
CA LYS A 22 6.22 12.35 26.49
C LYS A 22 4.75 11.89 26.50
N HIS A 23 4.22 11.51 25.36
CA HIS A 23 2.83 11.08 25.17
C HIS A 23 2.64 9.57 25.34
N VAL A 24 3.72 8.79 25.35
CA VAL A 24 3.70 7.33 25.48
C VAL A 24 3.85 6.97 26.96
N ASN A 25 2.89 6.25 27.51
CA ASN A 25 2.97 5.77 28.90
C ASN A 25 3.79 4.46 28.99
N ALA A 26 4.17 4.06 30.21
CA ALA A 26 5.03 2.89 30.43
C ALA A 26 4.41 1.57 29.92
N ALA A 27 3.08 1.40 30.06
CA ALA A 27 2.38 0.21 29.60
C ALA A 27 2.33 0.15 28.06
N GLU A 28 2.09 1.29 27.42
CA GLU A 28 2.12 1.42 25.97
C GLU A 28 3.52 1.20 25.40
N LEU A 29 4.55 1.74 26.06
CA LEU A 29 5.94 1.51 25.69
C LEU A 29 6.29 0.03 25.78
N ALA A 30 5.92 -0.64 26.86
CA ALA A 30 6.11 -2.07 27.05
C ALA A 30 5.38 -2.89 25.95
N TYR A 31 4.16 -2.49 25.57
CA TYR A 31 3.41 -3.11 24.48
C TYR A 31 4.11 -2.93 23.13
N ILE A 32 4.61 -1.74 22.83
CA ILE A 32 5.35 -1.44 21.57
C ILE A 32 6.64 -2.25 21.50
N GLN A 33 7.27 -2.51 22.66
CA GLN A 33 8.55 -3.24 22.77
C GLN A 33 8.38 -4.75 22.94
N GLN A 34 7.16 -5.28 23.01
CA GLN A 34 6.93 -6.73 23.18
C GLN A 34 7.63 -7.61 22.14
N ASP A 35 7.83 -7.10 20.91
CA ASP A 35 8.50 -7.81 19.84
C ASP A 35 10.02 -7.49 19.77
N GLU A 36 10.55 -6.76 20.75
CA GLU A 36 11.98 -6.47 20.82
C GLU A 36 12.73 -7.60 21.57
N ASP A 37 12.67 -8.82 21.04
CA ASP A 37 13.46 -9.96 21.52
C ASP A 37 14.95 -9.88 21.12
N GLU A 38 15.37 -8.82 20.42
CA GLU A 38 16.77 -8.52 20.18
C GLU A 38 17.18 -7.29 21.00
N PRO A 39 18.25 -7.38 21.81
CA PRO A 39 18.72 -6.23 22.59
C PRO A 39 19.01 -5.07 21.63
N VAL A 40 18.31 -3.95 21.85
CA VAL A 40 18.67 -2.68 21.21
C VAL A 40 20.12 -2.42 21.61
N ALA A 41 21.05 -2.57 20.67
CA ALA A 41 22.45 -2.25 20.91
C ALA A 41 22.50 -0.83 21.47
N ALA A 42 23.16 -0.69 22.62
CA ALA A 42 23.35 0.59 23.28
C ALA A 42 23.85 1.63 22.27
N GLU A 43 23.37 2.86 22.35
CA GLU A 43 23.79 3.97 21.52
C GLU A 43 25.33 4.02 21.52
N GLY A 44 25.97 3.62 20.42
CA GLY A 44 27.44 3.70 20.30
C GLY A 44 28.12 2.50 19.65
N THR A 45 27.48 1.35 19.52
CA THR A 45 28.06 0.22 18.77
C THR A 45 27.22 -0.04 17.52
N GLU A 46 27.67 0.46 16.39
CA GLU A 46 27.14 0.18 15.06
C GLU A 46 27.55 -1.24 14.61
N GLU A 47 27.12 -2.28 15.31
CA GLU A 47 27.01 -3.61 14.73
C GLU A 47 25.53 -3.99 14.60
N LYS A 48 24.82 -3.23 13.75
CA LYS A 48 23.60 -3.74 13.16
C LYS A 48 24.02 -4.93 12.29
N SER A 49 23.63 -6.12 12.66
CA SER A 49 23.65 -7.30 11.79
C SER A 49 22.63 -7.10 10.64
N SER A 50 22.81 -6.02 9.86
CA SER A 50 22.01 -5.78 8.68
C SER A 50 22.37 -6.86 7.66
N ILE A 51 21.34 -7.52 7.12
CA ILE A 51 21.56 -8.47 6.03
C ILE A 51 22.19 -7.70 4.87
N PRO A 52 23.39 -8.09 4.38
CA PRO A 52 24.02 -7.44 3.23
C PRO A 52 23.07 -7.41 2.04
N PHE A 53 23.03 -6.29 1.32
CA PHE A 53 22.12 -6.06 0.20
C PHE A 53 22.08 -7.23 -0.79
N LEU A 54 23.24 -7.71 -1.23
CA LEU A 54 23.33 -8.86 -2.16
C LEU A 54 22.78 -10.16 -1.57
N LYS A 55 22.91 -10.35 -0.25
CA LYS A 55 22.37 -11.54 0.43
C LYS A 55 20.84 -11.56 0.42
N CYS A 56 20.19 -10.40 0.32
CA CYS A 56 18.74 -10.34 0.20
C CYS A 56 18.22 -11.12 -1.03
N PHE A 57 18.98 -11.19 -2.11
CA PHE A 57 18.60 -11.92 -3.33
C PHE A 57 18.74 -13.43 -3.24
N THR A 58 19.34 -13.96 -2.17
CA THR A 58 19.42 -15.42 -1.95
C THR A 58 18.14 -16.01 -1.38
N TYR A 59 17.23 -15.17 -0.85
CA TYR A 59 15.97 -15.61 -0.28
C TYR A 59 14.89 -15.72 -1.37
N ARG A 60 14.20 -16.85 -1.43
CA ARG A 60 13.08 -17.07 -2.38
C ARG A 60 11.94 -16.07 -2.15
N GLN A 61 11.70 -15.68 -0.91
CA GLN A 61 10.68 -14.71 -0.51
C GLN A 61 10.95 -13.33 -1.15
N THR A 62 12.20 -12.92 -1.26
CA THR A 62 12.58 -11.68 -1.95
C THR A 62 12.13 -11.70 -3.41
N TRP A 63 12.39 -12.78 -4.12
CA TRP A 63 11.97 -12.94 -5.52
C TRP A 63 10.45 -12.98 -5.67
N SER A 64 9.74 -13.61 -4.73
CA SER A 64 8.26 -13.59 -4.73
C SER A 64 7.73 -12.17 -4.54
N PHE A 65 8.35 -11.39 -3.66
CA PHE A 65 8.00 -9.98 -3.44
C PHE A 65 8.32 -9.11 -4.66
N ILE A 66 9.51 -9.28 -5.26
CA ILE A 66 9.93 -8.62 -6.51
C ILE A 66 8.91 -8.90 -7.61
N ALA A 67 8.58 -10.17 -7.85
CA ALA A 67 7.62 -10.55 -8.88
C ALA A 67 6.23 -9.95 -8.60
N GLY A 68 5.77 -10.01 -7.35
CA GLY A 68 4.52 -9.37 -6.93
C GLY A 68 4.49 -7.89 -7.29
N LYS A 69 5.51 -7.13 -6.93
CA LYS A 69 5.62 -5.71 -7.21
C LYS A 69 5.72 -5.42 -8.71
N PHE A 70 6.60 -6.13 -9.41
CA PHE A 70 6.83 -5.95 -10.84
C PHE A 70 5.53 -6.11 -11.67
N PHE A 71 4.78 -7.18 -11.42
CA PHE A 71 3.56 -7.44 -12.18
C PHE A 71 2.37 -6.55 -11.78
N THR A 72 2.30 -6.09 -10.54
CA THR A 72 1.13 -5.36 -10.07
C THR A 72 1.27 -3.85 -10.17
N ASP A 73 2.44 -3.29 -9.97
CA ASP A 73 2.61 -1.83 -10.02
C ASP A 73 2.38 -1.27 -11.43
N GLY A 74 2.64 -2.04 -12.49
CA GLY A 74 2.27 -1.68 -13.85
C GLY A 74 0.77 -1.42 -14.03
N VAL A 75 -0.09 -2.15 -13.31
CA VAL A 75 -1.54 -1.92 -13.29
C VAL A 75 -1.87 -0.57 -12.64
N TRP A 76 -1.18 -0.21 -11.56
CA TRP A 76 -1.35 1.08 -10.91
C TRP A 76 -0.93 2.24 -11.82
N TRP A 77 0.24 2.15 -12.43
CA TRP A 77 0.74 3.15 -13.37
C TRP A 77 -0.21 3.31 -14.55
N PHE A 78 -0.77 2.21 -15.05
CA PHE A 78 -1.80 2.26 -16.08
C PHE A 78 -3.00 3.09 -15.62
N TYR A 79 -3.61 2.81 -14.50
CA TYR A 79 -4.75 3.58 -13.99
C TYR A 79 -4.40 5.05 -13.76
N LEU A 80 -3.20 5.33 -13.26
CA LEU A 80 -2.78 6.70 -12.96
C LEU A 80 -2.66 7.57 -14.22
N PHE A 81 -2.07 7.03 -15.27
CA PHE A 81 -1.79 7.80 -16.48
C PHE A 81 -2.91 7.70 -17.53
N TRP A 82 -3.57 6.56 -17.65
CA TRP A 82 -4.56 6.32 -18.70
C TRP A 82 -5.98 6.69 -18.32
N ALA A 83 -6.35 6.71 -17.05
CA ALA A 83 -7.71 7.09 -16.67
C ALA A 83 -8.06 8.53 -17.09
N PRO A 84 -7.19 9.56 -16.89
CA PRO A 84 -7.45 10.90 -17.42
C PRO A 84 -7.55 10.95 -18.94
N ALA A 85 -6.68 10.23 -19.66
CA ALA A 85 -6.72 10.13 -21.11
C ALA A 85 -8.01 9.45 -21.58
N TYR A 86 -8.43 8.37 -20.93
CA TYR A 86 -9.67 7.66 -21.21
C TYR A 86 -10.89 8.59 -21.16
N PHE A 87 -11.03 9.42 -20.11
CA PHE A 87 -12.14 10.37 -20.01
C PHE A 87 -12.09 11.44 -21.08
N SER A 88 -10.90 11.89 -21.47
CA SER A 88 -10.73 12.86 -22.56
C SER A 88 -11.12 12.26 -23.91
N ASP A 89 -10.66 11.05 -24.21
CA ASP A 89 -10.80 10.43 -25.53
C ASP A 89 -12.20 9.85 -25.74
N GLN A 90 -12.80 9.24 -24.72
CA GLN A 90 -14.11 8.61 -24.86
C GLN A 90 -15.30 9.56 -24.61
N PHE A 91 -15.12 10.60 -23.79
CA PHE A 91 -16.20 11.48 -23.37
C PHE A 91 -15.94 12.96 -23.68
N GLY A 92 -14.75 13.31 -24.18
CA GLY A 92 -14.38 14.70 -24.44
C GLY A 92 -14.08 15.53 -23.17
N TYR A 93 -14.04 14.91 -22.00
CA TYR A 93 -13.82 15.58 -20.71
C TYR A 93 -12.34 15.72 -20.40
N LYS A 94 -11.71 16.82 -20.80
CA LYS A 94 -10.31 17.11 -20.47
C LYS A 94 -10.11 17.22 -18.97
N SER A 95 -8.96 16.81 -18.47
CA SER A 95 -8.60 16.89 -17.03
C SER A 95 -8.67 18.32 -16.47
N SER A 96 -8.53 19.35 -17.32
CA SER A 96 -8.68 20.76 -16.96
C SER A 96 -10.12 21.26 -16.94
N SER A 97 -11.10 20.48 -17.44
CA SER A 97 -12.52 20.83 -17.38
C SER A 97 -13.11 20.47 -16.03
N GLY A 98 -14.16 21.20 -15.61
CA GLY A 98 -14.81 20.94 -14.33
C GLY A 98 -15.34 19.49 -14.20
N MET A 99 -15.93 18.94 -15.28
CA MET A 99 -16.43 17.57 -15.31
C MET A 99 -15.28 16.56 -15.29
N GLY A 100 -14.23 16.75 -16.12
CA GLY A 100 -13.07 15.86 -16.14
C GLY A 100 -12.37 15.81 -14.77
N MET A 101 -12.20 16.96 -14.14
CA MET A 101 -11.66 17.05 -12.78
C MET A 101 -12.54 16.30 -11.77
N ALA A 102 -13.86 16.48 -11.82
CA ALA A 102 -14.79 15.81 -10.93
C ALA A 102 -14.73 14.28 -11.06
N LEU A 103 -14.66 13.75 -12.28
CA LEU A 103 -14.53 12.31 -12.54
C LEU A 103 -13.21 11.76 -11.97
N ILE A 104 -12.09 12.45 -12.20
CA ILE A 104 -10.77 12.06 -11.71
C ILE A 104 -10.72 12.12 -10.18
N VAL A 105 -11.22 13.18 -9.57
CA VAL A 105 -11.29 13.32 -8.10
C VAL A 105 -12.15 12.21 -7.50
N THR A 106 -13.30 11.91 -8.09
CA THR A 106 -14.17 10.83 -7.61
C THR A 106 -13.48 9.48 -7.72
N LEU A 107 -12.82 9.18 -8.83
CA LEU A 107 -12.04 7.96 -9.01
C LEU A 107 -11.01 7.78 -7.89
N TYR A 108 -10.15 8.79 -7.67
CA TYR A 108 -9.11 8.69 -6.65
C TYR A 108 -9.65 8.76 -5.22
N ALA A 109 -10.77 9.43 -4.98
CA ALA A 109 -11.44 9.38 -3.68
C ALA A 109 -11.92 7.96 -3.36
N ILE A 110 -12.51 7.26 -4.33
CA ILE A 110 -12.93 5.86 -4.19
C ILE A 110 -11.70 4.98 -3.92
N VAL A 111 -10.62 5.13 -4.70
CA VAL A 111 -9.36 4.42 -4.48
C VAL A 111 -8.88 4.61 -3.04
N THR A 112 -8.79 5.85 -2.57
CA THR A 112 -8.29 6.18 -1.24
C THR A 112 -9.16 5.60 -0.13
N ILE A 113 -10.47 5.85 -0.18
CA ILE A 113 -11.41 5.44 0.88
C ILE A 113 -11.48 3.92 0.98
N ILE A 114 -11.63 3.23 -0.16
CA ILE A 114 -11.81 1.78 -0.17
C ILE A 114 -10.51 1.05 0.14
N SER A 115 -9.35 1.54 -0.30
CA SER A 115 -8.07 0.91 0.00
C SER A 115 -7.74 0.89 1.51
N ILE A 116 -8.27 1.85 2.29
CA ILE A 116 -8.13 1.84 3.75
C ILE A 116 -8.73 0.55 4.35
N PHE A 117 -9.86 0.09 3.81
CA PHE A 117 -10.47 -1.18 4.24
C PHE A 117 -9.64 -2.41 3.86
N GLY A 118 -8.65 -2.25 2.97
CA GLY A 118 -7.72 -3.32 2.59
C GLY A 118 -6.92 -3.88 3.77
N GLY A 119 -6.58 -3.03 4.74
CA GLY A 119 -5.94 -3.46 5.99
C GLY A 119 -6.91 -4.13 6.97
N TYR A 120 -8.20 -3.79 6.88
CA TYR A 120 -9.21 -4.35 7.78
C TYR A 120 -9.58 -5.81 7.46
N LEU A 121 -9.56 -6.19 6.20
CA LEU A 121 -9.99 -7.53 5.77
C LEU A 121 -9.13 -8.67 6.34
N PRO A 122 -7.78 -8.61 6.34
CA PRO A 122 -6.95 -9.60 7.03
C PRO A 122 -7.24 -9.66 8.53
N LYS A 123 -7.39 -8.51 9.18
CA LYS A 123 -7.74 -8.41 10.60
C LYS A 123 -9.07 -9.13 10.89
N PHE A 124 -10.09 -8.92 10.06
CA PHE A 124 -11.37 -9.62 10.18
C PHE A 124 -11.21 -11.15 10.12
N PHE A 125 -10.39 -11.66 9.20
CA PHE A 125 -10.16 -13.10 9.09
C PHE A 125 -9.43 -13.66 10.31
N VAL A 126 -8.47 -12.95 10.86
CA VAL A 126 -7.74 -13.37 12.06
C VAL A 126 -8.65 -13.33 13.29
N GLU A 127 -9.27 -12.18 13.57
CA GLU A 127 -10.01 -11.96 14.82
C GLU A 127 -11.38 -12.66 14.85
N LYS A 128 -12.10 -12.68 13.72
CA LYS A 128 -13.47 -13.23 13.68
C LYS A 128 -13.54 -14.67 13.19
N LYS A 129 -12.58 -15.11 12.38
CA LYS A 129 -12.55 -16.46 11.83
C LYS A 129 -11.47 -17.33 12.46
N GLY A 130 -10.64 -16.79 13.36
CA GLY A 130 -9.56 -17.52 14.02
C GLY A 130 -8.47 -18.02 13.06
N MET A 131 -8.31 -17.36 11.90
CA MET A 131 -7.33 -17.77 10.90
C MET A 131 -5.92 -17.35 11.33
N HIS A 132 -4.92 -18.13 10.94
CA HIS A 132 -3.54 -17.71 11.10
C HIS A 132 -3.28 -16.40 10.34
N PRO A 133 -2.52 -15.43 10.88
CA PRO A 133 -2.31 -14.10 10.27
C PRO A 133 -1.88 -14.16 8.81
N TYR A 134 -0.90 -15.00 8.47
CA TYR A 134 -0.45 -15.21 7.10
C TYR A 134 -1.58 -15.67 6.17
N THR A 135 -2.36 -16.68 6.60
CA THR A 135 -3.47 -17.23 5.80
C THR A 135 -4.57 -16.18 5.58
N GLY A 136 -4.93 -15.43 6.63
CA GLY A 136 -5.91 -14.35 6.54
C GLY A 136 -5.46 -13.27 5.56
N ARG A 137 -4.17 -12.90 5.56
CA ARG A 137 -3.59 -11.92 4.64
C ARG A 137 -3.59 -12.45 3.19
N MET A 138 -3.17 -13.70 2.97
CA MET A 138 -3.18 -14.30 1.61
C MET A 138 -4.59 -14.38 1.04
N LEU A 139 -5.58 -14.72 1.87
CA LEU A 139 -6.99 -14.75 1.45
C LEU A 139 -7.50 -13.35 1.10
N ALA A 140 -7.17 -12.34 1.89
CA ALA A 140 -7.52 -10.94 1.58
C ALA A 140 -6.90 -10.49 0.26
N MET A 141 -5.60 -10.79 0.05
CA MET A 141 -4.91 -10.49 -1.20
C MET A 141 -5.56 -11.19 -2.40
N LEU A 142 -5.96 -12.45 -2.24
CA LEU A 142 -6.68 -13.18 -3.29
C LEU A 142 -8.00 -12.49 -3.64
N ILE A 143 -8.78 -12.06 -2.66
CA ILE A 143 -10.04 -11.33 -2.89
C ILE A 143 -9.76 -10.03 -3.65
N PHE A 144 -8.79 -9.24 -3.21
CA PHE A 144 -8.45 -7.97 -3.86
C PHE A 144 -7.90 -8.16 -5.27
N ALA A 145 -7.25 -9.30 -5.58
CA ALA A 145 -6.73 -9.60 -6.90
C ALA A 145 -7.83 -9.72 -7.97
N PHE A 146 -9.10 -9.96 -7.57
CA PHE A 146 -10.23 -9.97 -8.50
C PHE A 146 -10.79 -8.58 -8.81
N PHE A 147 -10.50 -7.56 -8.01
CA PHE A 147 -11.05 -6.20 -8.21
C PHE A 147 -10.65 -5.57 -9.55
N PRO A 148 -9.41 -5.71 -10.04
CA PRO A 148 -9.04 -5.20 -11.36
C PRO A 148 -9.91 -5.71 -12.49
N LEU A 149 -10.52 -6.89 -12.36
CA LEU A 149 -11.44 -7.45 -13.37
C LEU A 149 -12.71 -6.60 -13.54
N PHE A 150 -13.09 -5.81 -12.54
CA PHE A 150 -14.20 -4.87 -12.69
C PHE A 150 -13.96 -3.86 -13.82
N ALA A 151 -12.71 -3.52 -14.13
CA ALA A 151 -12.38 -2.61 -15.21
C ALA A 151 -12.91 -3.07 -16.57
N LEU A 152 -13.15 -4.37 -16.78
CA LEU A 152 -13.76 -4.91 -17.99
C LEU A 152 -15.18 -4.37 -18.23
N PHE A 153 -15.87 -3.95 -17.18
CA PHE A 153 -17.20 -3.37 -17.27
C PHE A 153 -17.20 -1.85 -17.49
N ALA A 154 -16.03 -1.19 -17.40
CA ALA A 154 -15.94 0.26 -17.49
C ALA A 154 -16.43 0.76 -18.87
N GLN A 155 -15.97 0.17 -19.94
CA GLN A 155 -16.34 0.56 -21.31
C GLN A 155 -17.84 0.31 -21.60
N PRO A 156 -18.41 -0.87 -21.36
CA PRO A 156 -19.84 -1.09 -21.56
C PRO A 156 -20.72 -0.15 -20.73
N MET A 157 -20.40 0.05 -19.47
CA MET A 157 -21.17 0.93 -18.58
C MET A 157 -20.99 2.41 -18.91
N GLY A 158 -19.88 2.78 -19.54
CA GLY A 158 -19.59 4.14 -20.01
C GLY A 158 -20.62 4.64 -21.05
N GLN A 159 -21.31 3.74 -21.75
CA GLN A 159 -22.38 4.10 -22.67
C GLN A 159 -23.57 4.77 -22.00
N PHE A 160 -23.78 4.52 -20.71
CA PHE A 160 -24.86 5.13 -19.95
C PHE A 160 -24.44 6.47 -19.31
N SER A 161 -23.23 6.56 -18.78
CA SER A 161 -22.68 7.78 -18.18
C SER A 161 -21.18 7.65 -17.90
N ALA A 162 -20.43 8.74 -18.00
CA ALA A 162 -19.00 8.81 -17.65
C ALA A 162 -18.72 8.53 -16.16
N TRP A 163 -19.71 8.64 -15.30
CA TRP A 163 -19.58 8.33 -13.88
C TRP A 163 -19.38 6.85 -13.60
N TRP A 164 -19.98 5.97 -14.40
CA TRP A 164 -19.80 4.53 -14.23
C TRP A 164 -18.34 4.09 -14.38
N PRO A 165 -17.64 4.44 -15.47
CA PRO A 165 -16.21 4.16 -15.57
C PRO A 165 -15.40 4.75 -14.41
N ALA A 166 -15.71 5.96 -13.94
CA ALA A 166 -15.00 6.57 -12.81
C ALA A 166 -15.13 5.72 -11.54
N ILE A 167 -16.34 5.23 -11.24
CA ILE A 167 -16.60 4.36 -10.09
C ILE A 167 -15.93 3.00 -10.28
N ILE A 168 -16.09 2.38 -11.44
CA ILE A 168 -15.60 1.02 -11.74
C ILE A 168 -14.07 0.98 -11.72
N ILE A 169 -13.41 1.93 -12.38
CA ILE A 169 -11.95 2.03 -12.38
C ILE A 169 -11.45 2.40 -10.98
N GLY A 170 -12.18 3.25 -10.26
CA GLY A 170 -11.90 3.56 -8.85
C GLY A 170 -11.92 2.32 -7.96
N LEU A 171 -12.92 1.44 -8.11
CA LEU A 171 -13.00 0.17 -7.39
C LEU A 171 -11.85 -0.77 -7.76
N ALA A 172 -11.52 -0.89 -9.05
CA ALA A 172 -10.42 -1.70 -9.53
C ALA A 172 -9.07 -1.21 -8.96
N GLY A 173 -8.83 0.10 -8.98
CA GLY A 173 -7.65 0.72 -8.39
C GLY A 173 -7.59 0.57 -6.87
N ALA A 174 -8.74 0.64 -6.18
CA ALA A 174 -8.81 0.42 -4.74
C ALA A 174 -8.40 -1.01 -4.35
N GLY A 175 -8.84 -2.01 -5.10
CA GLY A 175 -8.41 -3.39 -4.92
C GLY A 175 -6.92 -3.57 -5.12
N HIS A 176 -6.34 -2.93 -6.14
CA HIS A 176 -4.90 -2.93 -6.34
C HIS A 176 -4.16 -2.32 -5.15
N GLN A 177 -4.57 -1.15 -4.65
CA GLN A 177 -3.91 -0.49 -3.51
C GLN A 177 -4.05 -1.30 -2.22
N ALA A 178 -5.23 -1.88 -1.96
CA ALA A 178 -5.45 -2.78 -0.83
C ALA A 178 -4.55 -4.03 -0.92
N TRP A 179 -4.39 -4.60 -2.10
CA TRP A 179 -3.51 -5.73 -2.36
C TRP A 179 -2.04 -5.35 -2.12
N SER A 180 -1.59 -4.22 -2.67
CA SER A 180 -0.23 -3.72 -2.54
C SER A 180 0.13 -3.44 -1.07
N ALA A 181 -0.75 -2.82 -0.29
CA ALA A 181 -0.55 -2.58 1.14
C ALA A 181 -0.34 -3.89 1.91
N ASN A 182 -1.12 -4.93 1.59
CA ASN A 182 -0.95 -6.25 2.20
C ASN A 182 0.37 -6.92 1.76
N LEU A 183 0.78 -6.75 0.51
CA LEU A 183 2.06 -7.25 0.02
C LEU A 183 3.24 -6.65 0.79
N PHE A 184 3.25 -5.33 1.01
CA PHE A 184 4.27 -4.67 1.84
C PHE A 184 4.27 -5.21 3.27
N SER A 185 3.11 -5.45 3.85
CA SER A 185 3.00 -6.01 5.20
C SER A 185 3.57 -7.44 5.29
N THR A 186 3.50 -8.24 4.21
CA THR A 186 4.11 -9.59 4.21
C THR A 186 5.63 -9.57 4.35
N VAL A 187 6.30 -8.47 3.97
CA VAL A 187 7.74 -8.33 4.19
C VAL A 187 8.07 -8.34 5.67
N GLY A 188 7.26 -7.66 6.49
CA GLY A 188 7.40 -7.69 7.96
C GLY A 188 7.14 -9.07 8.57
N ASP A 189 6.26 -9.87 7.95
CA ASP A 189 5.98 -11.23 8.42
C ASP A 189 7.09 -12.25 8.04
N MET A 190 7.87 -11.97 7.00
CA MET A 190 8.83 -12.92 6.41
C MET A 190 10.30 -12.62 6.72
N PHE A 191 10.63 -11.38 7.09
CA PHE A 191 12.01 -10.94 7.25
C PHE A 191 12.24 -10.28 8.61
N PRO A 192 13.46 -10.39 9.17
CA PRO A 192 13.82 -9.71 10.40
C PRO A 192 13.75 -8.18 10.21
N LYS A 193 13.48 -7.45 11.30
CA LYS A 193 13.33 -5.98 11.31
C LYS A 193 14.45 -5.24 10.57
N THR A 194 15.70 -5.73 10.70
CA THR A 194 16.90 -5.15 10.06
C THR A 194 16.92 -5.26 8.53
N ALA A 195 16.14 -6.18 7.94
CA ALA A 195 16.08 -6.39 6.49
C ALA A 195 14.86 -5.74 5.83
N ILE A 196 13.81 -5.39 6.58
CA ILE A 196 12.53 -4.92 6.05
C ILE A 196 12.71 -3.73 5.10
N ALA A 197 13.47 -2.72 5.52
CA ALA A 197 13.67 -1.52 4.71
C ALA A 197 14.39 -1.84 3.38
N THR A 198 15.42 -2.70 3.43
CA THR A 198 16.18 -3.12 2.24
C THR A 198 15.31 -3.91 1.27
N ILE A 199 14.57 -4.91 1.77
CA ILE A 199 13.66 -5.73 0.94
C ILE A 199 12.54 -4.88 0.34
N THR A 200 11.95 -3.98 1.12
CA THR A 200 10.93 -3.03 0.65
C THR A 200 11.48 -2.14 -0.46
N GLY A 201 12.72 -1.64 -0.30
CA GLY A 201 13.40 -0.84 -1.33
C GLY A 201 13.64 -1.62 -2.62
N ILE A 202 14.10 -2.88 -2.51
CA ILE A 202 14.30 -3.77 -3.67
C ILE A 202 12.98 -3.98 -4.43
N GLY A 203 11.88 -4.26 -3.72
CA GLY A 203 10.57 -4.41 -4.36
C GLY A 203 10.05 -3.11 -4.97
N GLY A 204 10.28 -1.96 -4.30
CA GLY A 204 9.94 -0.65 -4.84
C GLY A 204 10.67 -0.34 -6.15
N MET A 205 11.95 -0.68 -6.24
CA MET A 205 12.73 -0.56 -7.49
C MET A 205 12.19 -1.46 -8.61
N ALA A 206 11.69 -2.65 -8.26
CA ALA A 206 11.13 -3.58 -9.25
C ALA A 206 9.77 -3.14 -9.77
N GLY A 207 9.00 -2.38 -9.00
CA GLY A 207 7.67 -1.87 -9.38
C GLY A 207 7.69 -0.54 -10.12
N GLY A 208 8.76 0.26 -9.96
CA GLY A 208 8.97 1.54 -10.64
C GLY A 208 9.57 1.36 -12.02
#